data_2d24b31f0ae90b7e0702b926317da696
#
_entry.id   2d24b31f0ae90b7e0702b926317da696
#
_cell.length_a   1.000
_cell.length_b   1.000
_cell.length_c   1.000
_cell.angle_alpha   90.00
_cell.angle_beta   90.00
_cell.angle_gamma   90.00
#
_symmetry.space_group_name_H-M   'P 1'
#
loop_
_entity.id
_entity.type
_entity.pdbx_description
1 polymer ?
#
loop_
_entity_poly.entity_id
_entity_poly.type
_entity_poly.pdbx_seq_one_letter_code
_entity_poly.pdbx_strand_id
1 'polypeptide(L)'
;MRAAETRVSARAKTADGHAPRRWSAALPSLAALAPWRDRRGRVSALRIIAFALALTPAVRAGQMIASGALGPEPLQRLMDLTGNWAVILLLVSLALTPLKTLTGWSEAVGVRRMIGLAGFACLVAHFSLYGAVQEWRAAVIAAEIVKRPYLTIGAGALIGLGVLAATSFDGVIRRMGPPRWRRLHGAVYLLAPLGLVHVWMQVRLADYLDALAMSAVLGFLLAWRVARIDPRGARGPAIARGLALAMLAAIGAALGEAVWLALQAGAPPLAVLGDNFTLEYGPSIAVKVLLITAGGVAGAAALGALSAAPWVVRRLGGRAFGR
;
A
#
# COMPACT_ATOMS: atom_id res chain seq x y z
N MET A 1 -2.24 -67.86 -57.69
CA MET A 1 -2.04 -66.59 -58.48
C MET A 1 -2.08 -65.39 -57.56
N ARG A 2 -0.98 -64.68 -57.57
CA ARG A 2 -0.70 -63.30 -57.08
C ARG A 2 -1.06 -62.99 -55.62
N ALA A 3 0.01 -62.96 -54.85
CA ALA A 3 0.25 -62.36 -53.58
C ALA A 3 -0.11 -60.88 -53.56
N ALA A 4 -0.69 -60.43 -52.46
CA ALA A 4 -0.78 -59.04 -52.07
C ALA A 4 0.04 -58.87 -50.79
N GLU A 5 1.26 -58.37 -50.93
CA GLU A 5 2.14 -58.00 -49.84
C GLU A 5 1.57 -56.76 -49.15
N THR A 6 1.11 -56.95 -47.94
CA THR A 6 0.71 -55.84 -47.07
C THR A 6 1.95 -55.29 -46.37
N ARG A 7 2.47 -54.15 -46.80
CA ARG A 7 3.55 -53.42 -46.15
C ARG A 7 3.03 -52.88 -44.81
N VAL A 8 3.43 -53.51 -43.72
CA VAL A 8 3.34 -52.95 -42.38
C VAL A 8 4.50 -51.95 -42.22
N SER A 9 4.18 -50.67 -42.41
CA SER A 9 5.08 -49.58 -42.10
C SER A 9 5.23 -49.48 -40.56
N ALA A 10 6.33 -49.97 -40.03
CA ALA A 10 6.69 -49.76 -38.65
C ALA A 10 7.04 -48.26 -38.45
N ARG A 11 6.08 -47.51 -37.91
CA ARG A 11 6.28 -46.14 -37.47
C ARG A 11 7.13 -46.16 -36.18
N ALA A 12 8.45 -46.00 -36.32
CA ALA A 12 9.34 -45.83 -35.22
C ALA A 12 8.89 -44.56 -34.45
N LYS A 13 8.31 -44.72 -33.26
CA LYS A 13 8.13 -43.69 -32.29
C LYS A 13 9.51 -43.26 -31.81
N THR A 14 10.01 -42.14 -32.32
CA THR A 14 11.11 -41.44 -31.71
C THR A 14 10.71 -41.05 -30.28
N ALA A 15 11.27 -41.70 -29.32
CA ALA A 15 11.18 -41.31 -27.92
C ALA A 15 11.93 -39.98 -27.81
N ASP A 16 11.17 -38.89 -27.84
CA ASP A 16 11.68 -37.56 -27.48
C ASP A 16 12.19 -37.63 -26.03
N GLY A 17 13.52 -37.70 -25.94
CA GLY A 17 14.23 -37.60 -24.69
C GLY A 17 13.90 -36.27 -24.03
N HIS A 18 12.97 -36.28 -23.09
CA HIS A 18 12.83 -35.21 -22.11
C HIS A 18 14.08 -35.20 -21.25
N ALA A 19 15.14 -34.54 -21.73
CA ALA A 19 16.25 -34.19 -20.87
C ALA A 19 15.70 -33.45 -19.67
N PRO A 20 15.97 -33.88 -18.43
CA PRO A 20 15.54 -33.15 -17.24
C PRO A 20 16.11 -31.73 -17.35
N ARG A 21 15.22 -30.73 -17.39
CA ARG A 21 15.63 -29.32 -17.29
C ARG A 21 16.49 -29.20 -16.05
N ARG A 22 17.80 -29.19 -16.23
CA ARG A 22 18.75 -28.85 -15.17
C ARG A 22 18.35 -27.44 -14.71
N TRP A 23 17.76 -27.34 -13.53
CA TRP A 23 17.57 -26.10 -12.80
C TRP A 23 18.96 -25.65 -12.37
N SER A 24 19.73 -25.06 -13.28
CA SER A 24 20.88 -24.26 -12.87
C SER A 24 20.29 -23.09 -12.09
N ALA A 25 20.34 -23.19 -10.78
CA ALA A 25 20.12 -22.09 -9.87
C ALA A 25 21.30 -21.11 -10.02
N ALA A 26 21.42 -20.49 -11.19
CA ALA A 26 22.28 -19.33 -11.34
C ALA A 26 21.77 -18.30 -10.35
N LEU A 27 22.59 -17.94 -9.37
CA LEU A 27 22.32 -16.85 -8.46
C LEU A 27 21.91 -15.64 -9.32
N PRO A 28 20.77 -14.98 -9.00
CA PRO A 28 20.38 -13.82 -9.77
C PRO A 28 21.53 -12.82 -9.75
N SER A 29 21.93 -12.30 -10.91
CA SER A 29 22.96 -11.28 -10.99
C SER A 29 22.55 -10.10 -10.08
N LEU A 30 23.49 -9.45 -9.42
CA LEU A 30 23.22 -8.28 -8.56
C LEU A 30 22.38 -7.22 -9.32
N ALA A 31 22.55 -7.12 -10.64
CA ALA A 31 21.74 -6.27 -11.51
C ALA A 31 20.25 -6.71 -11.57
N ALA A 32 19.93 -7.99 -11.38
CA ALA A 32 18.57 -8.50 -11.33
C ALA A 32 17.88 -8.23 -9.97
N LEU A 33 18.64 -7.92 -8.93
CA LEU A 33 18.16 -7.55 -7.61
C LEU A 33 17.86 -6.06 -7.48
N ALA A 34 18.19 -5.23 -8.49
CA ALA A 34 17.98 -3.80 -8.45
C ALA A 34 16.46 -3.47 -8.42
N PRO A 35 15.93 -2.91 -7.30
CA PRO A 35 14.50 -2.71 -7.11
C PRO A 35 13.87 -1.72 -8.11
N TRP A 36 14.70 -0.87 -8.72
CA TRP A 36 14.30 0.11 -9.74
C TRP A 36 14.20 -0.45 -11.16
N ARG A 37 14.55 -1.73 -11.39
CA ARG A 37 14.42 -2.37 -12.71
C ARG A 37 13.11 -3.15 -12.84
N ASP A 38 12.51 -3.09 -14.03
CA ASP A 38 11.34 -3.88 -14.39
C ASP A 38 11.73 -5.37 -14.60
N ARG A 39 10.74 -6.23 -14.84
CA ARG A 39 10.98 -7.65 -15.14
C ARG A 39 11.78 -7.90 -16.42
N ARG A 40 11.93 -6.88 -17.27
CA ARG A 40 12.72 -6.89 -18.50
C ARG A 40 14.10 -6.28 -18.30
N GLY A 41 14.50 -5.99 -17.07
CA GLY A 41 15.79 -5.38 -16.72
C GLY A 41 15.91 -3.88 -17.03
N ARG A 42 14.85 -3.22 -17.49
CA ARG A 42 14.85 -1.79 -17.83
C ARG A 42 14.57 -0.97 -16.59
N VAL A 43 15.22 0.21 -16.51
CA VAL A 43 14.95 1.17 -15.42
C VAL A 43 13.54 1.73 -15.57
N SER A 44 12.76 1.69 -14.49
CA SER A 44 11.39 2.20 -14.44
C SER A 44 11.30 3.36 -13.46
N ALA A 45 10.90 4.55 -13.94
CA ALA A 45 10.71 5.73 -13.10
C ALA A 45 9.72 5.48 -11.95
N LEU A 46 8.63 4.75 -12.22
CA LEU A 46 7.65 4.38 -11.18
C LEU A 46 8.28 3.54 -10.07
N ARG A 47 9.18 2.63 -10.40
CA ARG A 47 9.89 1.81 -9.40
C ARG A 47 10.91 2.61 -8.63
N ILE A 48 11.59 3.58 -9.25
CA ILE A 48 12.49 4.52 -8.56
C ILE A 48 11.69 5.33 -7.54
N ILE A 49 10.57 5.93 -7.95
CA ILE A 49 9.69 6.70 -7.06
C ILE A 49 9.18 5.83 -5.92
N ALA A 50 8.70 4.62 -6.20
CA ALA A 50 8.21 3.71 -5.17
C ALA A 50 9.32 3.26 -4.21
N PHE A 51 10.55 3.07 -4.70
CA PHE A 51 11.71 2.73 -3.87
C PHE A 51 12.15 3.91 -3.00
N ALA A 52 12.19 5.13 -3.56
CA ALA A 52 12.48 6.35 -2.80
C ALA A 52 11.44 6.55 -1.68
N LEU A 53 10.15 6.37 -2.00
CA LEU A 53 9.08 6.43 -1.00
C LEU A 53 9.25 5.36 0.09
N ALA A 54 9.63 4.14 -0.29
CA ALA A 54 9.90 3.05 0.67
C ALA A 54 11.07 3.36 1.61
N LEU A 55 12.05 4.15 1.16
CA LEU A 55 13.20 4.57 1.98
C LEU A 55 12.93 5.80 2.84
N THR A 56 11.88 6.57 2.56
CA THR A 56 11.58 7.83 3.27
C THR A 56 11.55 7.66 4.80
N PRO A 57 10.94 6.62 5.40
CA PRO A 57 10.95 6.43 6.86
C PRO A 57 12.37 6.32 7.43
N ALA A 58 13.24 5.55 6.77
CA ALA A 58 14.62 5.37 7.21
C ALA A 58 15.43 6.67 7.10
N VAL A 59 15.26 7.43 6.00
CA VAL A 59 15.89 8.74 5.82
C VAL A 59 15.42 9.72 6.89
N ARG A 60 14.12 9.76 7.19
CA ARG A 60 13.56 10.63 8.24
C ARG A 60 14.10 10.25 9.63
N ALA A 61 14.16 8.96 9.95
CA ALA A 61 14.75 8.50 11.20
C ALA A 61 16.22 8.94 11.31
N GLY A 62 17.01 8.72 10.25
CA GLY A 62 18.40 9.16 10.18
C GLY A 62 18.57 10.67 10.34
N GLN A 63 17.72 11.48 9.71
CA GLN A 63 17.71 12.93 9.87
C GLN A 63 17.42 13.36 11.32
N MET A 64 16.41 12.76 11.96
CA MET A 64 16.06 13.06 13.35
C MET A 64 17.18 12.69 14.32
N ILE A 65 17.87 11.56 14.08
CA ILE A 65 19.04 11.15 14.87
C ILE A 65 20.18 12.16 14.68
N ALA A 66 20.52 12.50 13.43
CA ALA A 66 21.63 13.38 13.11
C ALA A 66 21.42 14.83 13.59
N SER A 67 20.18 15.32 13.62
CA SER A 67 19.83 16.67 14.07
C SER A 67 19.57 16.79 15.57
N GLY A 68 19.59 15.67 16.33
CA GLY A 68 19.21 15.68 17.75
C GLY A 68 17.70 15.92 17.99
N ALA A 69 16.87 15.84 16.96
CA ALA A 69 15.44 16.14 17.02
C ALA A 69 14.58 15.04 17.69
N LEU A 70 15.19 14.01 18.26
CA LEU A 70 14.48 12.91 18.93
C LEU A 70 13.92 13.30 20.30
N GLY A 71 14.49 14.34 20.95
CA GLY A 71 14.05 14.78 22.26
C GLY A 71 14.41 13.80 23.38
N PRO A 72 13.74 13.90 24.55
CA PRO A 72 14.08 13.11 25.75
C PRO A 72 13.71 11.63 25.64
N GLU A 73 12.76 11.27 24.77
CA GLU A 73 12.28 9.89 24.58
C GLU A 73 12.55 9.38 23.16
N PRO A 74 13.82 9.13 22.79
CA PRO A 74 14.21 8.84 21.41
C PRO A 74 13.60 7.55 20.86
N LEU A 75 13.47 6.49 21.65
CA LEU A 75 12.86 5.23 21.23
C LEU A 75 11.37 5.41 20.95
N GLN A 76 10.65 6.14 21.82
CA GLN A 76 9.23 6.43 21.63
C GLN A 76 9.00 7.22 20.33
N ARG A 77 9.84 8.26 20.10
CA ARG A 77 9.73 9.08 18.89
C ARG A 77 9.98 8.30 17.60
N LEU A 78 10.94 7.38 17.59
CA LEU A 78 11.19 6.48 16.46
C LEU A 78 10.08 5.45 16.32
N MET A 79 9.48 4.97 17.41
CA MET A 79 8.36 4.07 17.41
C MET A 79 7.13 4.75 16.77
N ASP A 80 6.81 5.97 17.16
CA ASP A 80 5.72 6.77 16.56
C ASP A 80 5.96 7.01 15.06
N LEU A 81 7.17 7.38 14.68
CA LEU A 81 7.56 7.58 13.28
C LEU A 81 7.32 6.30 12.45
N THR A 82 7.83 5.16 12.92
CA THR A 82 7.75 3.91 12.18
C THR A 82 6.32 3.37 12.11
N GLY A 83 5.52 3.52 13.17
CA GLY A 83 4.11 3.18 13.20
C GLY A 83 3.30 4.01 12.19
N ASN A 84 3.47 5.33 12.20
CA ASN A 84 2.80 6.22 11.24
C ASN A 84 3.17 5.88 9.79
N TRP A 85 4.45 5.65 9.50
CA TRP A 85 4.88 5.27 8.16
C TRP A 85 4.39 3.89 7.72
N ALA A 86 4.21 2.95 8.65
CA ALA A 86 3.60 1.66 8.34
C ALA A 86 2.16 1.85 7.80
N VAL A 87 1.36 2.70 8.46
CA VAL A 87 0.01 3.03 8.00
C VAL A 87 0.04 3.78 6.66
N ILE A 88 0.87 4.82 6.53
CA ILE A 88 0.99 5.60 5.29
C ILE A 88 1.33 4.70 4.10
N LEU A 89 2.35 3.85 4.22
CA LEU A 89 2.76 2.95 3.14
C LEU A 89 1.68 1.90 2.82
N LEU A 90 0.92 1.46 3.81
CA LEU A 90 -0.24 0.59 3.61
C LEU A 90 -1.33 1.31 2.80
N LEU A 91 -1.67 2.56 3.15
CA LEU A 91 -2.64 3.38 2.42
C LEU A 91 -2.17 3.65 0.98
N VAL A 92 -0.90 3.99 0.77
CA VAL A 92 -0.31 4.13 -0.58
C VAL A 92 -0.42 2.84 -1.37
N SER A 93 -0.15 1.69 -0.76
CA SER A 93 -0.32 0.38 -1.42
C SER A 93 -1.77 0.14 -1.86
N LEU A 94 -2.76 0.54 -1.07
CA LEU A 94 -4.18 0.46 -1.43
C LEU A 94 -4.56 1.47 -2.53
N ALA A 95 -3.97 2.67 -2.52
CA ALA A 95 -4.20 3.74 -3.50
C ALA A 95 -3.74 3.39 -4.91
N LEU A 96 -2.86 2.39 -5.08
CA LEU A 96 -2.44 1.93 -6.41
C LEU A 96 -3.58 1.31 -7.23
N THR A 97 -4.70 0.93 -6.60
CA THR A 97 -5.90 0.46 -7.33
C THR A 97 -6.64 1.60 -8.02
N PRO A 98 -7.07 2.67 -7.34
CA PRO A 98 -7.65 3.84 -8.00
C PRO A 98 -6.67 4.49 -8.98
N LEU A 99 -5.37 4.56 -8.65
CA LEU A 99 -4.36 5.08 -9.56
C LEU A 99 -4.37 4.33 -10.89
N LYS A 100 -4.33 2.99 -10.87
CA LYS A 100 -4.42 2.17 -12.09
C LYS A 100 -5.73 2.42 -12.86
N THR A 101 -6.85 2.55 -12.16
CA THR A 101 -8.16 2.78 -12.80
C THR A 101 -8.17 4.11 -13.56
N LEU A 102 -7.62 5.16 -12.98
CA LEU A 102 -7.64 6.52 -13.54
C LEU A 102 -6.57 6.73 -14.62
N THR A 103 -5.37 6.19 -14.41
CA THR A 103 -4.25 6.36 -15.37
C THR A 103 -4.22 5.32 -16.49
N GLY A 104 -4.77 4.13 -16.25
CA GLY A 104 -4.59 2.96 -17.12
C GLY A 104 -3.22 2.28 -16.95
N TRP A 105 -2.36 2.73 -16.03
CA TRP A 105 -1.01 2.18 -15.85
C TRP A 105 -1.05 0.81 -15.17
N SER A 106 -0.85 -0.23 -15.94
CA SER A 106 -0.76 -1.60 -15.40
C SER A 106 0.46 -1.81 -14.48
N GLU A 107 1.54 -1.06 -14.72
CA GLU A 107 2.77 -1.10 -13.92
C GLU A 107 2.57 -0.62 -12.47
N ALA A 108 1.57 0.23 -12.20
CA ALA A 108 1.25 0.68 -10.85
C ALA A 108 1.00 -0.49 -9.88
N VAL A 109 0.40 -1.59 -10.37
CA VAL A 109 0.20 -2.80 -9.56
C VAL A 109 1.53 -3.53 -9.30
N GLY A 110 2.51 -3.38 -10.19
CA GLY A 110 3.83 -4.00 -10.05
C GLY A 110 4.65 -3.50 -8.86
N VAL A 111 4.42 -2.25 -8.43
CA VAL A 111 5.11 -1.66 -7.26
C VAL A 111 4.38 -1.88 -5.94
N ARG A 112 3.11 -2.35 -5.97
CA ARG A 112 2.31 -2.58 -4.76
C ARG A 112 3.02 -3.50 -3.76
N ARG A 113 3.64 -4.57 -4.24
CA ARG A 113 4.38 -5.52 -3.38
C ARG A 113 5.53 -4.83 -2.66
N MET A 114 6.31 -4.01 -3.36
CA MET A 114 7.44 -3.28 -2.80
C MET A 114 7.00 -2.32 -1.70
N ILE A 115 5.98 -1.50 -1.97
CA ILE A 115 5.43 -0.55 -1.00
C ILE A 115 4.80 -1.28 0.19
N GLY A 116 4.04 -2.36 -0.05
CA GLY A 116 3.45 -3.16 1.03
C GLY A 116 4.47 -3.83 1.94
N LEU A 117 5.56 -4.37 1.35
CA LEU A 117 6.66 -4.94 2.12
C LEU A 117 7.46 -3.88 2.89
N ALA A 118 7.63 -2.66 2.34
CA ALA A 118 8.23 -1.55 3.06
C ALA A 118 7.36 -1.11 4.25
N GLY A 119 6.04 -1.06 4.09
CA GLY A 119 5.12 -0.81 5.19
C GLY A 119 5.21 -1.88 6.29
N PHE A 120 5.31 -3.15 5.89
CA PHE A 120 5.53 -4.24 6.85
C PHE A 120 6.90 -4.14 7.54
N ALA A 121 7.96 -3.74 6.84
CA ALA A 121 9.28 -3.51 7.45
C ALA A 121 9.22 -2.38 8.50
N CYS A 122 8.47 -1.29 8.25
CA CYS A 122 8.21 -0.25 9.24
C CYS A 122 7.45 -0.80 10.45
N LEU A 123 6.48 -1.69 10.24
CA LEU A 123 5.72 -2.32 11.32
C LEU A 123 6.60 -3.24 12.18
N VAL A 124 7.51 -3.99 11.55
CA VAL A 124 8.52 -4.80 12.27
C VAL A 124 9.44 -3.89 13.08
N ALA A 125 9.93 -2.78 12.50
CA ALA A 125 10.75 -1.80 13.21
C ALA A 125 9.99 -1.19 14.40
N HIS A 126 8.70 -0.82 14.21
CA HIS A 126 7.83 -0.33 15.28
C HIS A 126 7.74 -1.32 16.45
N PHE A 127 7.46 -2.59 16.17
CA PHE A 127 7.41 -3.64 17.20
C PHE A 127 8.77 -3.90 17.85
N SER A 128 9.87 -3.83 17.07
CA SER A 128 11.23 -3.98 17.60
C SER A 128 11.59 -2.84 18.57
N LEU A 129 11.19 -1.60 18.25
CA LEU A 129 11.37 -0.45 19.13
C LEU A 129 10.54 -0.58 20.41
N TYR A 130 9.30 -1.09 20.32
CA TYR A 130 8.51 -1.44 21.50
C TYR A 130 9.22 -2.51 22.35
N GLY A 131 9.80 -3.53 21.72
CA GLY A 131 10.60 -4.54 22.39
C GLY A 131 11.81 -3.92 23.13
N ALA A 132 12.48 -2.95 22.51
CA ALA A 132 13.61 -2.24 23.13
C ALA A 132 13.15 -1.39 24.34
N VAL A 133 12.01 -0.72 24.25
CA VAL A 133 11.41 0.01 25.39
C VAL A 133 11.09 -0.93 26.56
N GLN A 134 10.72 -2.19 26.26
CA GLN A 134 10.47 -3.23 27.27
C GLN A 134 11.71 -4.06 27.62
N GLU A 135 12.92 -3.57 27.27
CA GLU A 135 14.20 -4.24 27.54
C GLU A 135 14.25 -5.70 27.02
N TRP A 136 13.50 -5.99 25.94
CA TRP A 136 13.36 -7.31 25.33
C TRP A 136 12.87 -8.42 26.30
N ARG A 137 12.22 -8.05 27.38
CA ARG A 137 11.66 -9.02 28.37
C ARG A 137 10.41 -9.68 27.81
N ALA A 138 10.58 -10.82 27.13
CA ALA A 138 9.50 -11.50 26.41
C ALA A 138 8.25 -11.78 27.27
N ALA A 139 8.43 -12.17 28.55
CA ALA A 139 7.32 -12.42 29.46
C ALA A 139 6.53 -11.14 29.77
N VAL A 140 7.21 -10.00 29.91
CA VAL A 140 6.57 -8.70 30.13
C VAL A 140 5.82 -8.28 28.87
N ILE A 141 6.46 -8.37 27.70
CA ILE A 141 5.84 -8.07 26.41
C ILE A 141 4.55 -8.88 26.20
N ALA A 142 4.62 -10.20 26.43
CA ALA A 142 3.46 -11.07 26.29
C ALA A 142 2.33 -10.72 27.30
N ALA A 143 2.69 -10.45 28.55
CA ALA A 143 1.72 -10.03 29.57
C ALA A 143 1.04 -8.69 29.22
N GLU A 144 1.82 -7.71 28.75
CA GLU A 144 1.29 -6.39 28.34
C GLU A 144 0.36 -6.52 27.12
N ILE A 145 0.74 -7.33 26.12
CA ILE A 145 -0.11 -7.59 24.94
C ILE A 145 -1.48 -8.16 25.38
N VAL A 146 -1.51 -9.08 26.33
CA VAL A 146 -2.77 -9.69 26.80
C VAL A 146 -3.58 -8.72 27.65
N LYS A 147 -2.92 -7.93 28.49
CA LYS A 147 -3.60 -7.02 29.44
C LYS A 147 -4.18 -5.78 28.77
N ARG A 148 -3.55 -5.30 27.67
CA ARG A 148 -3.91 -4.03 27.03
C ARG A 148 -4.58 -4.27 25.67
N PRO A 149 -5.89 -4.00 25.54
CA PRO A 149 -6.64 -4.27 24.29
C PRO A 149 -6.02 -3.68 23.05
N TYR A 150 -5.46 -2.46 23.13
CA TYR A 150 -4.81 -1.83 21.99
C TYR A 150 -3.57 -2.62 21.52
N LEU A 151 -2.77 -3.17 22.44
CA LEU A 151 -1.62 -4.02 22.08
C LEU A 151 -2.07 -5.36 21.48
N THR A 152 -3.15 -5.96 21.98
CA THR A 152 -3.73 -7.18 21.41
C THR A 152 -4.18 -6.94 19.97
N ILE A 153 -4.85 -5.81 19.69
CA ILE A 153 -5.30 -5.41 18.36
C ILE A 153 -4.09 -5.16 17.44
N GLY A 154 -3.08 -4.44 17.94
CA GLY A 154 -1.84 -4.18 17.19
C GLY A 154 -1.08 -5.48 16.87
N ALA A 155 -0.97 -6.40 17.82
CA ALA A 155 -0.34 -7.70 17.61
C ALA A 155 -1.11 -8.54 16.58
N GLY A 156 -2.44 -8.52 16.61
CA GLY A 156 -3.29 -9.18 15.60
C GLY A 156 -3.06 -8.60 14.20
N ALA A 157 -2.99 -7.28 14.08
CA ALA A 157 -2.66 -6.60 12.82
C ALA A 157 -1.24 -6.95 12.32
N LEU A 158 -0.24 -6.96 13.22
CA LEU A 158 1.14 -7.35 12.91
C LEU A 158 1.21 -8.78 12.38
N ILE A 159 0.60 -9.75 13.06
CA ILE A 159 0.58 -11.16 12.65
C ILE A 159 -0.13 -11.30 11.30
N GLY A 160 -1.29 -10.68 11.13
CA GLY A 160 -2.04 -10.74 9.87
C GLY A 160 -1.27 -10.16 8.70
N LEU A 161 -0.67 -8.96 8.87
CA LEU A 161 0.17 -8.35 7.84
C LEU A 161 1.45 -9.14 7.60
N GLY A 162 2.00 -9.81 8.64
CA GLY A 162 3.12 -10.74 8.53
C GLY A 162 2.80 -11.93 7.63
N VAL A 163 1.62 -12.52 7.77
CA VAL A 163 1.14 -13.59 6.87
C VAL A 163 1.04 -13.09 5.43
N LEU A 164 0.52 -11.87 5.20
CA LEU A 164 0.47 -11.29 3.87
C LEU A 164 1.86 -11.03 3.30
N ALA A 165 2.80 -10.54 4.11
CA ALA A 165 4.19 -10.32 3.71
C ALA A 165 4.88 -11.65 3.37
N ALA A 166 4.78 -12.66 4.21
CA ALA A 166 5.35 -13.99 4.01
C ALA A 166 4.80 -14.70 2.75
N THR A 167 3.55 -14.40 2.38
CA THR A 167 2.92 -14.95 1.18
C THR A 167 3.09 -14.08 -0.06
N SER A 168 3.86 -13.00 0.01
CA SER A 168 4.12 -12.09 -1.12
C SER A 168 5.26 -12.54 -2.04
N PHE A 169 5.97 -13.63 -1.74
CA PHE A 169 7.05 -14.15 -2.58
C PHE A 169 6.54 -14.98 -3.76
N ASP A 170 7.19 -14.85 -4.92
CA ASP A 170 6.76 -15.51 -6.16
C ASP A 170 6.63 -17.03 -6.03
N GLY A 171 7.51 -17.66 -5.24
CA GLY A 171 7.44 -19.11 -4.96
C GLY A 171 6.15 -19.51 -4.25
N VAL A 172 5.72 -18.73 -3.26
CA VAL A 172 4.48 -18.99 -2.51
C VAL A 172 3.26 -18.71 -3.37
N ILE A 173 3.28 -17.62 -4.14
CA ILE A 173 2.18 -17.28 -5.08
C ILE A 173 1.96 -18.42 -6.09
N ARG A 174 3.05 -18.97 -6.66
CA ARG A 174 2.96 -20.10 -7.59
C ARG A 174 2.41 -21.37 -6.93
N ARG A 175 2.84 -21.69 -5.71
CA ARG A 175 2.36 -22.87 -4.96
C ARG A 175 0.90 -22.76 -4.53
N MET A 176 0.50 -21.59 -4.05
CA MET A 176 -0.86 -21.32 -3.55
C MET A 176 -1.88 -21.19 -4.69
N GLY A 177 -1.45 -20.70 -5.84
CA GLY A 177 -2.27 -20.33 -6.98
C GLY A 177 -2.96 -18.95 -6.83
N PRO A 178 -3.19 -18.24 -7.97
CA PRO A 178 -3.69 -16.86 -7.93
C PRO A 178 -5.05 -16.68 -7.24
N PRO A 179 -6.03 -17.59 -7.32
CA PRO A 179 -7.33 -17.41 -6.66
C PRO A 179 -7.22 -17.43 -5.13
N ARG A 180 -6.49 -18.40 -4.57
CA ARG A 180 -6.30 -18.53 -3.11
C ARG A 180 -5.47 -17.36 -2.57
N TRP A 181 -4.41 -17.00 -3.29
CA TRP A 181 -3.57 -15.87 -2.96
C TRP A 181 -4.38 -14.55 -2.89
N ARG A 182 -5.22 -14.25 -3.90
CA ARG A 182 -6.07 -13.05 -3.91
C ARG A 182 -7.07 -13.04 -2.75
N ARG A 183 -7.64 -14.19 -2.39
CA ARG A 183 -8.56 -14.30 -1.25
C ARG A 183 -7.85 -13.98 0.06
N LEU A 184 -6.66 -14.57 0.29
CA LEU A 184 -5.86 -14.30 1.48
C LEU A 184 -5.45 -12.81 1.54
N HIS A 185 -4.92 -12.26 0.45
CA HIS A 185 -4.52 -10.85 0.39
C HIS A 185 -5.70 -9.88 0.47
N GLY A 186 -6.93 -10.35 0.32
CA GLY A 186 -8.15 -9.61 0.63
C GLY A 186 -8.29 -9.26 2.11
N ALA A 187 -7.63 -10.01 3.01
CA ALA A 187 -7.61 -9.71 4.44
C ALA A 187 -7.02 -8.31 4.76
N VAL A 188 -6.26 -7.71 3.86
CA VAL A 188 -5.75 -6.33 4.02
C VAL A 188 -6.88 -5.33 4.27
N TYR A 189 -8.06 -5.56 3.72
CA TYR A 189 -9.22 -4.67 3.91
C TYR A 189 -9.84 -4.76 5.31
N LEU A 190 -9.50 -5.78 6.08
CA LEU A 190 -9.82 -5.90 7.51
C LEU A 190 -8.64 -5.44 8.38
N LEU A 191 -7.42 -5.79 7.98
CA LEU A 191 -6.22 -5.50 8.77
C LEU A 191 -5.88 -4.00 8.78
N ALA A 192 -6.18 -3.26 7.71
CA ALA A 192 -5.94 -1.82 7.66
C ALA A 192 -6.84 -1.04 8.63
N PRO A 193 -8.17 -1.24 8.69
CA PRO A 193 -9.02 -0.69 9.76
C PRO A 193 -8.56 -1.10 11.15
N LEU A 194 -8.17 -2.38 11.34
CA LEU A 194 -7.70 -2.87 12.64
C LEU A 194 -6.45 -2.11 13.10
N GLY A 195 -5.50 -1.87 12.20
CA GLY A 195 -4.32 -1.03 12.49
C GLY A 195 -4.70 0.40 12.87
N LEU A 196 -5.69 1.01 12.22
CA LEU A 196 -6.17 2.35 12.59
C LEU A 196 -6.91 2.36 13.93
N VAL A 197 -7.68 1.33 14.27
CA VAL A 197 -8.28 1.21 15.62
C VAL A 197 -7.17 1.19 16.68
N HIS A 198 -6.08 0.45 16.44
CA HIS A 198 -4.91 0.46 17.32
C HIS A 198 -4.32 1.87 17.49
N VAL A 199 -4.19 2.64 16.40
CA VAL A 199 -3.73 4.05 16.46
C VAL A 199 -4.69 4.89 17.29
N TRP A 200 -6.01 4.82 17.02
CA TRP A 200 -7.01 5.61 17.73
C TRP A 200 -7.05 5.35 19.24
N MET A 201 -6.77 4.14 19.68
CA MET A 201 -6.71 3.80 21.11
C MET A 201 -5.51 4.42 21.84
N GLN A 202 -4.56 5.00 21.12
CA GLN A 202 -3.34 5.62 21.66
C GLN A 202 -3.17 7.09 21.27
N VAL A 203 -4.04 7.61 20.39
CA VAL A 203 -3.92 8.97 19.88
C VAL A 203 -4.08 9.99 21.01
N ARG A 204 -3.18 10.97 21.04
CA ARG A 204 -3.26 12.12 21.94
C ARG A 204 -4.08 13.24 21.30
N LEU A 205 -4.63 14.12 22.12
CA LEU A 205 -5.40 15.25 21.61
C LEU A 205 -4.57 16.16 20.67
N ALA A 206 -3.25 16.20 20.83
CA ALA A 206 -2.36 16.97 19.94
C ALA A 206 -2.13 16.34 18.56
N ASP A 207 -2.33 15.01 18.43
CA ASP A 207 -1.93 14.23 17.24
C ASP A 207 -3.14 13.63 16.49
N TYR A 208 -4.38 13.94 16.91
CA TYR A 208 -5.59 13.31 16.37
C TYR A 208 -5.82 13.61 14.89
N LEU A 209 -5.33 14.75 14.40
CA LEU A 209 -5.53 15.16 13.00
C LEU A 209 -4.91 14.18 12.01
N ASP A 210 -3.73 13.65 12.32
CA ASP A 210 -3.07 12.66 11.48
C ASP A 210 -3.86 11.34 11.45
N ALA A 211 -4.31 10.86 12.61
CA ALA A 211 -5.14 9.66 12.71
C ALA A 211 -6.47 9.83 11.96
N LEU A 212 -7.08 11.01 12.06
CA LEU A 212 -8.32 11.33 11.37
C LEU A 212 -8.12 11.41 9.86
N ALA A 213 -7.05 12.06 9.38
CA ALA A 213 -6.71 12.11 7.97
C ALA A 213 -6.46 10.70 7.40
N MET A 214 -5.68 9.87 8.10
CA MET A 214 -5.44 8.47 7.69
C MET A 214 -6.74 7.67 7.63
N SER A 215 -7.66 7.88 8.59
CA SER A 215 -8.96 7.20 8.64
C SER A 215 -9.86 7.63 7.48
N ALA A 216 -9.91 8.91 7.17
CA ALA A 216 -10.69 9.44 6.06
C ALA A 216 -10.15 8.96 4.70
N VAL A 217 -8.82 8.94 4.53
CA VAL A 217 -8.18 8.37 3.32
C VAL A 217 -8.46 6.88 3.21
N LEU A 218 -8.38 6.10 4.30
CA LEU A 218 -8.76 4.69 4.28
C LEU A 218 -10.24 4.53 3.91
N GLY A 219 -11.13 5.31 4.50
CA GLY A 219 -12.56 5.31 4.18
C GLY A 219 -12.81 5.55 2.69
N PHE A 220 -12.15 6.56 2.10
CA PHE A 220 -12.16 6.81 0.66
C PHE A 220 -11.72 5.58 -0.15
N LEU A 221 -10.59 4.97 0.21
CA LEU A 221 -10.04 3.81 -0.51
C LEU A 221 -10.94 2.58 -0.41
N LEU A 222 -11.55 2.35 0.75
CA LEU A 222 -12.52 1.26 0.95
C LEU A 222 -13.81 1.52 0.17
N ALA A 223 -14.34 2.75 0.21
CA ALA A 223 -15.51 3.16 -0.55
C ALA A 223 -15.27 3.02 -2.06
N TRP A 224 -14.09 3.40 -2.57
CA TRP A 224 -13.68 3.14 -3.95
C TRP A 224 -13.78 1.66 -4.31
N ARG A 225 -13.31 0.81 -3.40
CA ARG A 225 -13.33 -0.64 -3.59
C ARG A 225 -14.73 -1.22 -3.61
N VAL A 226 -15.60 -0.77 -2.70
CA VAL A 226 -17.01 -1.19 -2.58
C VAL A 226 -17.82 -0.69 -3.78
N ALA A 227 -17.57 0.54 -4.24
CA ALA A 227 -18.24 1.12 -5.41
C ALA A 227 -17.90 0.39 -6.72
N ARG A 228 -16.98 -0.58 -6.71
CA ARG A 228 -16.59 -1.41 -7.86
C ARG A 228 -16.34 -0.58 -9.12
N ILE A 229 -15.63 0.54 -8.97
CA ILE A 229 -15.29 1.41 -10.10
C ILE A 229 -14.44 0.60 -11.09
N ASP A 230 -15.04 0.30 -12.25
CA ASP A 230 -14.43 -0.59 -13.24
C ASP A 230 -13.24 0.10 -13.93
N PRO A 231 -12.04 -0.50 -13.89
CA PRO A 231 -10.88 0.03 -14.60
C PRO A 231 -10.99 -0.07 -16.12
N ARG A 232 -11.96 -0.83 -16.64
CA ARG A 232 -12.23 -0.97 -18.08
C ARG A 232 -13.34 -0.04 -18.57
N GLY A 233 -14.07 0.59 -17.64
CA GLY A 233 -15.12 1.55 -17.95
C GLY A 233 -14.57 2.90 -18.45
N ALA A 234 -15.48 3.76 -18.91
CA ALA A 234 -15.13 5.11 -19.31
C ALA A 234 -14.49 5.89 -18.15
N ARG A 235 -13.40 6.62 -18.41
CA ARG A 235 -12.66 7.37 -17.37
C ARG A 235 -13.48 8.48 -16.75
N GLY A 236 -14.33 9.17 -17.51
CA GLY A 236 -15.16 10.27 -17.02
C GLY A 236 -16.03 9.89 -15.81
N PRO A 237 -16.85 8.83 -15.89
CA PRO A 237 -17.61 8.34 -14.74
C PRO A 237 -16.75 7.90 -13.55
N ALA A 238 -15.56 7.35 -13.81
CA ALA A 238 -14.64 6.96 -12.72
C ALA A 238 -14.10 8.19 -11.97
N ILE A 239 -13.76 9.26 -12.69
CA ILE A 239 -13.33 10.54 -12.11
C ILE A 239 -14.46 11.16 -11.29
N ALA A 240 -15.67 11.28 -11.85
CA ALA A 240 -16.80 11.87 -11.17
C ALA A 240 -17.15 11.13 -9.86
N ARG A 241 -17.18 9.79 -9.91
CA ARG A 241 -17.39 8.96 -8.70
C ARG A 241 -16.25 9.14 -7.70
N GLY A 242 -15.00 9.22 -8.17
CA GLY A 242 -13.84 9.45 -7.32
C GLY A 242 -13.92 10.80 -6.60
N LEU A 243 -14.31 11.85 -7.28
CA LEU A 243 -14.50 13.18 -6.68
C LEU A 243 -15.66 13.19 -5.68
N ALA A 244 -16.77 12.50 -5.99
CA ALA A 244 -17.89 12.36 -5.05
C ALA A 244 -17.45 11.61 -3.77
N LEU A 245 -16.69 10.52 -3.89
CA LEU A 245 -16.13 9.80 -2.74
C LEU A 245 -15.13 10.66 -1.95
N ALA A 246 -14.34 11.49 -2.62
CA ALA A 246 -13.42 12.42 -1.97
C ALA A 246 -14.17 13.47 -1.14
N MET A 247 -15.27 14.00 -1.69
CA MET A 247 -16.15 14.91 -0.95
C MET A 247 -16.75 14.24 0.28
N LEU A 248 -17.27 13.02 0.14
CA LEU A 248 -17.81 12.25 1.27
C LEU A 248 -16.73 11.97 2.33
N ALA A 249 -15.50 11.70 1.94
CA ALA A 249 -14.40 11.50 2.87
C ALA A 249 -14.05 12.80 3.63
N ALA A 250 -14.08 13.96 2.96
CA ALA A 250 -13.83 15.25 3.58
C ALA A 250 -14.95 15.62 4.58
N ILE A 251 -16.20 15.41 4.20
CA ILE A 251 -17.35 15.60 5.12
C ILE A 251 -17.23 14.64 6.31
N GLY A 252 -16.91 13.38 6.06
CA GLY A 252 -16.70 12.38 7.12
C GLY A 252 -15.55 12.77 8.07
N ALA A 253 -14.49 13.41 7.56
CA ALA A 253 -13.41 13.92 8.40
C ALA A 253 -13.88 15.09 9.28
N ALA A 254 -14.61 16.07 8.73
CA ALA A 254 -15.15 17.18 9.52
C ALA A 254 -16.11 16.70 10.63
N LEU A 255 -17.00 15.77 10.29
CA LEU A 255 -17.91 15.16 11.27
C LEU A 255 -17.14 14.36 12.33
N GLY A 256 -16.13 13.58 11.91
CA GLY A 256 -15.28 12.81 12.81
C GLY A 256 -14.51 13.71 13.78
N GLU A 257 -13.99 14.85 13.31
CA GLU A 257 -13.36 15.85 14.16
C GLU A 257 -14.33 16.44 15.19
N ALA A 258 -15.50 16.85 14.74
CA ALA A 258 -16.51 17.41 15.65
C ALA A 258 -16.93 16.43 16.73
N VAL A 259 -17.14 15.16 16.37
CA VAL A 259 -17.46 14.10 17.34
C VAL A 259 -16.30 13.85 18.29
N TRP A 260 -15.06 13.73 17.76
CA TRP A 260 -13.87 13.48 18.56
C TRP A 260 -13.63 14.57 19.60
N LEU A 261 -13.65 15.85 19.18
CA LEU A 261 -13.43 16.98 20.09
C LEU A 261 -14.57 17.15 21.09
N ALA A 262 -15.81 16.84 20.71
CA ALA A 262 -16.92 16.84 21.64
C ALA A 262 -16.74 15.80 22.74
N LEU A 263 -16.29 14.59 22.40
CA LEU A 263 -16.09 13.50 23.35
C LEU A 263 -14.84 13.69 24.23
N GLN A 264 -13.75 14.24 23.68
CA GLN A 264 -12.48 14.34 24.36
C GLN A 264 -12.27 15.69 25.09
N ALA A 265 -12.82 16.77 24.55
CA ALA A 265 -12.59 18.12 25.04
C ALA A 265 -13.88 18.87 25.41
N GLY A 266 -15.05 18.26 25.24
CA GLY A 266 -16.33 18.91 25.47
C GLY A 266 -16.64 20.07 24.49
N ALA A 267 -15.95 20.12 23.33
CA ALA A 267 -16.13 21.18 22.35
C ALA A 267 -17.53 21.13 21.71
N PRO A 268 -18.19 22.29 21.44
CA PRO A 268 -19.47 22.32 20.77
C PRO A 268 -19.34 21.79 19.34
N PRO A 269 -20.02 20.70 18.94
CA PRO A 269 -19.83 20.07 17.62
C PRO A 269 -20.12 21.01 16.44
N LEU A 270 -21.13 21.89 16.57
CA LEU A 270 -21.48 22.84 15.52
C LEU A 270 -20.42 23.92 15.33
N ALA A 271 -19.74 24.35 16.40
CA ALA A 271 -18.64 25.31 16.28
C ALA A 271 -17.45 24.66 15.55
N VAL A 272 -17.06 23.42 15.94
CA VAL A 272 -16.00 22.67 15.26
C VAL A 272 -16.32 22.45 13.79
N LEU A 273 -17.57 22.13 13.46
CA LEU A 273 -18.00 22.03 12.05
C LEU A 273 -17.90 23.38 11.33
N GLY A 274 -18.28 24.48 11.98
CA GLY A 274 -18.12 25.83 11.44
C GLY A 274 -16.67 26.14 11.10
N ASP A 275 -15.76 25.85 12.01
CA ASP A 275 -14.31 26.07 11.85
C ASP A 275 -13.72 25.29 10.65
N ASN A 276 -14.30 24.15 10.31
CA ASN A 276 -13.88 23.40 9.12
C ASN A 276 -14.15 24.14 7.79
N PHE A 277 -15.03 25.13 7.78
CA PHE A 277 -15.33 25.95 6.60
C PHE A 277 -14.59 27.30 6.63
N THR A 278 -13.91 27.62 7.73
CA THR A 278 -13.05 28.82 7.84
C THR A 278 -11.60 28.44 7.55
N LEU A 279 -10.86 29.35 6.93
CA LEU A 279 -9.41 29.18 6.69
C LEU A 279 -8.58 30.04 7.65
N GLU A 280 -9.19 30.55 8.70
CA GLU A 280 -8.58 31.49 9.63
C GLU A 280 -7.34 30.91 10.34
N TYR A 281 -7.42 29.62 10.69
CA TYR A 281 -6.32 28.91 11.37
C TYR A 281 -5.54 27.99 10.42
N GLY A 282 -5.65 28.19 9.10
CA GLY A 282 -5.06 27.36 8.06
C GLY A 282 -6.02 26.32 7.51
N PRO A 283 -5.54 25.39 6.64
CA PRO A 283 -6.43 24.41 6.03
C PRO A 283 -6.97 23.44 7.07
N SER A 284 -8.30 23.39 7.19
CA SER A 284 -9.02 22.46 8.07
C SER A 284 -8.76 21.00 7.68
N ILE A 285 -9.19 20.06 8.54
CA ILE A 285 -9.05 18.62 8.23
C ILE A 285 -9.86 18.23 7.00
N ALA A 286 -11.05 18.80 6.83
CA ALA A 286 -11.88 18.56 5.64
C ALA A 286 -11.15 19.00 4.36
N VAL A 287 -10.53 20.18 4.37
CA VAL A 287 -9.74 20.70 3.24
C VAL A 287 -8.51 19.83 2.99
N LYS A 288 -7.78 19.44 4.03
CA LYS A 288 -6.60 18.54 3.89
C LYS A 288 -6.99 17.20 3.26
N VAL A 289 -8.06 16.57 3.75
CA VAL A 289 -8.56 15.30 3.21
C VAL A 289 -9.04 15.45 1.78
N LEU A 290 -9.74 16.54 1.47
CA LEU A 290 -10.19 16.83 0.11
C LEU A 290 -9.01 17.03 -0.85
N LEU A 291 -7.98 17.77 -0.45
CA LEU A 291 -6.78 17.98 -1.24
C LEU A 291 -6.04 16.67 -1.51
N ILE A 292 -5.91 15.80 -0.50
CA ILE A 292 -5.25 14.50 -0.65
C ILE A 292 -6.07 13.60 -1.59
N THR A 293 -7.37 13.47 -1.38
CA THR A 293 -8.21 12.49 -2.09
C THR A 293 -8.65 13.00 -3.46
N ALA A 294 -9.22 14.20 -3.54
CA ALA A 294 -9.66 14.78 -4.81
C ALA A 294 -8.48 15.23 -5.66
N GLY A 295 -7.43 15.81 -5.04
CA GLY A 295 -6.18 16.13 -5.72
C GLY A 295 -5.50 14.87 -6.27
N GLY A 296 -5.52 13.77 -5.53
CA GLY A 296 -5.06 12.46 -5.99
C GLY A 296 -5.86 11.94 -7.19
N VAL A 297 -7.19 12.07 -7.19
CA VAL A 297 -8.07 11.70 -8.31
C VAL A 297 -7.78 12.56 -9.54
N ALA A 298 -7.75 13.89 -9.37
CA ALA A 298 -7.50 14.85 -10.46
C ALA A 298 -6.08 14.67 -11.04
N GLY A 299 -5.06 14.54 -10.20
CA GLY A 299 -3.69 14.30 -10.61
C GLY A 299 -3.53 12.99 -11.38
N ALA A 300 -4.13 11.90 -10.89
CA ALA A 300 -4.12 10.61 -11.58
C ALA A 300 -4.86 10.69 -12.94
N ALA A 301 -5.98 11.40 -13.00
CA ALA A 301 -6.72 11.61 -14.24
C ALA A 301 -5.91 12.43 -15.26
N ALA A 302 -5.25 13.50 -14.83
CA ALA A 302 -4.37 14.31 -15.66
C ALA A 302 -3.18 13.49 -16.20
N LEU A 303 -2.52 12.70 -15.35
CA LEU A 303 -1.45 11.79 -15.77
C LEU A 303 -1.94 10.76 -16.79
N GLY A 304 -3.15 10.21 -16.59
CA GLY A 304 -3.78 9.29 -17.54
C GLY A 304 -4.08 9.94 -18.89
N ALA A 305 -4.54 11.20 -18.90
CA ALA A 305 -4.76 11.97 -20.11
C ALA A 305 -3.46 12.27 -20.85
N LEU A 306 -2.43 12.75 -20.13
CA LEU A 306 -1.11 13.02 -20.68
C LEU A 306 -0.48 11.79 -21.30
N SER A 307 -0.54 10.63 -20.64
CA SER A 307 0.03 9.38 -21.13
C SER A 307 -0.68 8.86 -22.38
N ALA A 308 -1.93 9.24 -22.61
CA ALA A 308 -2.73 8.90 -23.79
C ALA A 308 -2.55 9.93 -24.94
N ALA A 309 -1.89 11.06 -24.71
CA ALA A 309 -1.74 12.10 -25.70
C ALA A 309 -0.86 11.63 -26.89
N PRO A 310 -1.26 11.90 -28.16
CA PRO A 310 -0.58 11.38 -29.34
C PRO A 310 0.91 11.77 -29.46
N TRP A 311 1.29 12.94 -28.93
CA TRP A 311 2.67 13.41 -28.92
C TRP A 311 3.56 12.67 -27.92
N VAL A 312 3.00 12.24 -26.77
CA VAL A 312 3.70 11.38 -25.80
C VAL A 312 3.87 9.99 -26.36
N VAL A 313 2.83 9.44 -26.99
CA VAL A 313 2.87 8.12 -27.63
C VAL A 313 3.91 8.10 -28.74
N ARG A 314 4.04 9.16 -29.56
CA ARG A 314 5.09 9.27 -30.59
C ARG A 314 6.50 9.37 -30.01
N ARG A 315 6.72 10.13 -28.93
CA ARG A 315 8.06 10.29 -28.31
C ARG A 315 8.52 9.06 -27.53
N LEU A 316 7.62 8.40 -26.85
CA LEU A 316 7.93 7.22 -26.02
C LEU A 316 7.72 5.91 -26.79
N GLY A 317 6.80 5.87 -27.74
CA GLY A 317 6.47 4.69 -28.56
C GLY A 317 7.57 4.30 -29.55
N GLY A 318 8.40 5.23 -30.01
CA GLY A 318 9.59 4.92 -30.83
C GLY A 318 10.70 4.19 -30.06
N ARG A 319 10.63 4.14 -28.71
CA ARG A 319 11.60 3.43 -27.85
C ARG A 319 11.01 2.33 -26.96
N ALA A 320 9.69 2.24 -26.86
CA ALA A 320 9.03 1.34 -25.90
C ALA A 320 8.08 0.30 -26.53
N PHE A 321 7.70 0.45 -27.81
CA PHE A 321 6.79 -0.45 -28.51
C PHE A 321 7.37 -0.99 -29.84
N GLY A 322 8.68 -1.14 -29.92
CA GLY A 322 9.32 -1.96 -30.94
C GLY A 322 9.14 -3.43 -30.58
N ARG A 323 8.17 -4.07 -31.27
CA ARG A 323 7.84 -5.50 -31.48
C ARG A 323 8.53 -6.52 -30.58
#